data_7dbd574d1f5b93d257dca12b22df8fae
#
_entry.id   7dbd574d1f5b93d257dca12b22df8fae
#
_cell.length_a   1.000
_cell.length_b   1.000
_cell.length_c   1.000
_cell.angle_alpha   90.00
_cell.angle_beta   90.00
_cell.angle_gamma   90.00
#
_symmetry.space_group_name_H-M   'P 1'
#
loop_
_entity.id
_entity.type
_entity.pdbx_description
1 polymer ?
#
loop_
_entity_poly.entity_id
_entity_poly.type
_entity_poly.pdbx_seq_one_letter_code
_entity_poly.pdbx_strand_id
1 'polypeptide(L)'
;MKQIVSTETGLLPIPLAIGRVSSKVTLMTEKPFNDLSSLASYFPSRRSGRPRNMVAPGPSDAQIEEIVALAMRTPDHGKLAPWRVVSVGADQRDRLAQGFTDAYRAEKPEAGRLELEGLESMAHEAPCLLVLLSSPVESSKIPLWEQELSCGAFAMNILHAAHSLGFVGGWITGWPAYNDDVRDLFGSAPEKIAGLLYIGTSNMELAERPRPQVEDILSAWTPPVAL
;
A
#
# COMPACT_ATOMS: atom_id res chain seq x y z
N MET A 1 -59.69 -39.47 24.89
CA MET A 1 -58.30 -39.56 25.39
C MET A 1 -57.38 -39.69 24.18
N LYS A 2 -56.72 -38.62 23.79
CA LYS A 2 -55.63 -38.61 22.77
C LYS A 2 -54.43 -37.98 23.45
N GLN A 3 -53.40 -38.77 23.59
CA GLN A 3 -52.08 -38.29 24.09
C GLN A 3 -51.37 -37.45 23.04
N ILE A 4 -50.92 -36.31 23.46
CA ILE A 4 -50.04 -35.42 22.68
C ILE A 4 -48.61 -35.81 23.08
N VAL A 5 -47.83 -36.29 22.11
CA VAL A 5 -46.40 -36.56 22.25
C VAL A 5 -45.66 -35.25 21.89
N SER A 6 -45.02 -34.68 22.90
CA SER A 6 -44.09 -33.53 22.72
C SER A 6 -42.74 -34.07 22.28
N THR A 7 -42.27 -33.67 21.11
CA THR A 7 -40.89 -33.91 20.67
C THR A 7 -40.06 -32.66 20.99
N GLU A 8 -39.30 -32.71 22.07
CA GLU A 8 -38.22 -31.75 22.33
C GLU A 8 -37.05 -32.04 21.38
N THR A 9 -36.83 -31.12 20.45
CA THR A 9 -35.60 -31.07 19.67
C THR A 9 -34.52 -30.37 20.47
N GLY A 10 -33.70 -31.17 21.17
CA GLY A 10 -32.50 -30.68 21.86
C GLY A 10 -31.45 -30.21 20.87
N LEU A 11 -31.23 -28.91 20.78
CA LEU A 11 -30.02 -28.34 20.18
C LEU A 11 -28.87 -28.59 21.16
N LEU A 12 -27.92 -29.42 20.75
CA LEU A 12 -26.65 -29.59 21.45
C LEU A 12 -25.80 -28.32 21.28
N PRO A 13 -25.20 -27.81 22.34
CA PRO A 13 -24.30 -26.67 22.22
C PRO A 13 -23.02 -27.12 21.52
N ILE A 14 -22.65 -26.42 20.44
CA ILE A 14 -21.36 -26.59 19.77
C ILE A 14 -20.28 -26.01 20.71
N PRO A 15 -19.33 -26.81 21.19
CA PRO A 15 -18.23 -26.25 21.98
C PRO A 15 -17.30 -25.42 21.08
N LEU A 16 -17.32 -24.13 21.24
CA LEU A 16 -16.28 -23.24 20.70
C LEU A 16 -15.00 -23.48 21.52
N ALA A 17 -14.25 -24.51 21.17
CA ALA A 17 -12.91 -24.68 21.67
C ALA A 17 -12.00 -23.68 20.94
N ILE A 18 -11.93 -22.43 21.44
CA ILE A 18 -10.83 -21.52 21.12
C ILE A 18 -9.60 -22.09 21.83
N GLY A 19 -8.96 -23.06 21.18
CA GLY A 19 -7.65 -23.52 21.59
C GLY A 19 -6.71 -22.30 21.57
N ARG A 20 -6.14 -21.96 22.73
CA ARG A 20 -5.01 -21.03 22.82
C ARG A 20 -3.90 -21.58 21.95
N VAL A 21 -3.79 -21.08 20.71
CA VAL A 21 -2.58 -21.22 19.91
C VAL A 21 -1.59 -20.22 20.46
N SER A 22 -0.93 -20.60 21.55
CA SER A 22 0.29 -19.95 22.01
C SER A 22 1.43 -20.43 21.10
N SER A 23 1.45 -19.98 19.88
CA SER A 23 2.64 -20.01 19.05
C SER A 23 3.33 -18.66 19.19
N LYS A 24 4.35 -18.61 20.07
CA LYS A 24 5.45 -17.66 19.90
C LYS A 24 5.92 -17.84 18.46
N VAL A 25 5.50 -16.98 17.57
CA VAL A 25 6.11 -16.86 16.25
C VAL A 25 7.50 -16.28 16.50
N THR A 26 8.43 -17.16 16.87
CA THR A 26 9.84 -16.87 16.77
C THR A 26 10.11 -16.79 15.27
N LEU A 27 10.12 -15.59 14.74
CA LEU A 27 10.58 -15.32 13.38
C LEU A 27 12.05 -15.74 13.30
N MET A 28 12.26 -16.99 12.92
CA MET A 28 13.58 -17.53 12.63
C MET A 28 14.09 -16.90 11.34
N THR A 29 15.20 -16.25 11.43
CA THR A 29 15.82 -15.28 10.52
C THR A 29 16.54 -15.90 9.32
N GLU A 30 16.08 -17.02 8.77
CA GLU A 30 16.72 -17.66 7.61
C GLU A 30 15.86 -17.70 6.34
N LYS A 31 14.65 -17.17 6.36
CA LYS A 31 13.83 -17.13 5.14
C LYS A 31 14.02 -15.81 4.42
N PRO A 32 14.23 -15.85 3.10
CA PRO A 32 14.37 -14.64 2.31
C PRO A 32 13.09 -13.79 2.44
N PHE A 33 13.25 -12.46 2.49
CA PHE A 33 12.11 -11.57 2.40
C PHE A 33 11.44 -11.72 1.03
N ASN A 34 10.12 -11.47 0.99
CA ASN A 34 9.29 -11.61 -0.20
C ASN A 34 9.35 -13.03 -0.81
N ASP A 35 9.30 -14.05 0.03
CA ASP A 35 9.32 -15.46 -0.37
C ASP A 35 8.07 -15.82 -1.21
N LEU A 36 8.25 -16.00 -2.49
CA LEU A 36 7.19 -16.29 -3.47
C LEU A 36 6.85 -17.78 -3.58
N SER A 37 7.44 -18.66 -2.77
CA SER A 37 7.20 -20.11 -2.86
C SER A 37 5.74 -20.50 -2.61
N SER A 38 5.01 -19.70 -1.83
CA SER A 38 3.57 -19.79 -1.61
C SER A 38 3.01 -18.48 -1.06
N LEU A 39 1.70 -18.28 -1.09
CA LEU A 39 1.07 -17.16 -0.39
C LEU A 39 1.30 -17.22 1.13
N ALA A 40 1.29 -18.42 1.71
CA ALA A 40 1.55 -18.61 3.13
C ALA A 40 2.99 -18.28 3.54
N SER A 41 3.94 -18.36 2.62
CA SER A 41 5.33 -17.94 2.81
C SER A 41 5.50 -16.45 2.52
N TYR A 42 4.80 -15.92 1.53
CA TYR A 42 4.92 -14.54 1.10
C TYR A 42 4.42 -13.54 2.16
N PHE A 43 3.21 -13.71 2.68
CA PHE A 43 2.63 -12.74 3.61
C PHE A 43 3.47 -12.48 4.86
N PRO A 44 3.97 -13.50 5.58
CA PRO A 44 4.82 -13.27 6.75
C PRO A 44 6.22 -12.72 6.41
N SER A 45 6.71 -12.96 5.18
CA SER A 45 8.03 -12.50 4.72
C SER A 45 7.97 -11.19 3.94
N ARG A 46 6.78 -10.68 3.63
CA ARG A 46 6.62 -9.47 2.82
C ARG A 46 7.32 -8.25 3.44
N ARG A 47 8.20 -7.65 2.68
CA ARG A 47 8.97 -6.48 3.11
C ARG A 47 9.13 -5.47 1.97
N SER A 48 8.91 -4.17 2.26
CA SER A 48 9.23 -3.10 1.32
C SER A 48 10.73 -2.84 1.27
N GLY A 49 11.24 -2.53 0.10
CA GLY A 49 12.56 -1.95 -0.07
C GLY A 49 12.58 -0.46 0.30
N ARG A 50 13.77 0.08 0.50
CA ARG A 50 13.99 1.54 0.63
C ARG A 50 14.31 2.09 -0.76
N PRO A 51 13.63 3.15 -1.25
CA PRO A 51 13.85 3.66 -2.61
C PRO A 51 15.34 3.91 -2.94
N ARG A 52 16.08 4.54 -2.04
CA ARG A 52 17.53 4.81 -2.20
C ARG A 52 18.41 3.57 -2.36
N ASN A 53 17.90 2.39 -2.00
CA ASN A 53 18.61 1.10 -2.12
C ASN A 53 18.07 0.28 -3.30
N MET A 54 17.24 0.86 -4.14
CA MET A 54 16.73 0.22 -5.34
C MET A 54 17.55 0.64 -6.56
N VAL A 55 18.11 -0.34 -7.24
CA VAL A 55 18.93 -0.16 -8.43
C VAL A 55 18.34 -0.90 -9.63
N ALA A 56 18.91 -0.68 -10.79
CA ALA A 56 18.58 -1.47 -11.99
C ALA A 56 18.90 -2.98 -11.78
N PRO A 57 18.14 -3.88 -12.41
CA PRO A 57 17.03 -3.56 -13.29
C PRO A 57 15.76 -3.14 -12.54
N GLY A 58 15.02 -2.21 -13.12
CA GLY A 58 13.63 -1.96 -12.79
C GLY A 58 12.70 -2.69 -13.77
N PRO A 59 11.37 -2.63 -13.56
CA PRO A 59 10.41 -3.17 -14.49
C PRO A 59 10.48 -2.42 -15.83
N SER A 60 10.36 -3.17 -16.94
CA SER A 60 10.14 -2.62 -18.28
C SER A 60 8.72 -2.02 -18.37
N ASP A 61 8.45 -1.25 -19.44
CA ASP A 61 7.11 -0.67 -19.66
C ASP A 61 6.03 -1.76 -19.71
N ALA A 62 6.27 -2.89 -20.37
CA ALA A 62 5.35 -4.01 -20.39
C ALA A 62 5.12 -4.62 -18.99
N GLN A 63 6.16 -4.68 -18.16
CA GLN A 63 6.02 -5.15 -16.79
C GLN A 63 5.31 -4.10 -15.90
N ILE A 64 5.48 -2.82 -16.17
CA ILE A 64 4.69 -1.77 -15.48
C ILE A 64 3.21 -1.92 -15.82
N GLU A 65 2.87 -2.14 -17.10
CA GLU A 65 1.48 -2.41 -17.51
C GLU A 65 0.93 -3.67 -16.84
N GLU A 66 1.70 -4.75 -16.77
CA GLU A 66 1.33 -5.97 -16.06
C GLU A 66 1.10 -5.74 -14.55
N ILE A 67 2.01 -5.02 -13.88
CA ILE A 67 1.87 -4.65 -12.46
C ILE A 67 0.55 -3.90 -12.23
N VAL A 68 0.26 -2.90 -13.07
CA VAL A 68 -0.97 -2.11 -12.95
C VAL A 68 -2.20 -2.99 -13.23
N ALA A 69 -2.15 -3.83 -14.25
CA ALA A 69 -3.25 -4.75 -14.59
C ALA A 69 -3.55 -5.73 -13.46
N LEU A 70 -2.53 -6.28 -12.82
CA LEU A 70 -2.68 -7.15 -11.64
C LEU A 70 -3.26 -6.36 -10.45
N ALA A 71 -2.81 -5.13 -10.24
CA ALA A 71 -3.27 -4.28 -9.16
C ALA A 71 -4.74 -3.87 -9.31
N MET A 72 -5.28 -3.77 -10.53
CA MET A 72 -6.70 -3.48 -10.77
C MET A 72 -7.67 -4.53 -10.19
N ARG A 73 -7.17 -5.69 -9.68
CA ARG A 73 -7.98 -6.66 -8.94
C ARG A 73 -8.30 -6.20 -7.50
N THR A 74 -8.28 -4.92 -7.28
CA THR A 74 -8.63 -4.25 -6.02
C THR A 74 -10.14 -4.16 -5.85
N PRO A 75 -10.70 -4.35 -4.64
CA PRO A 75 -12.10 -4.05 -4.35
C PRO A 75 -12.42 -2.59 -4.64
N ASP A 76 -13.47 -2.36 -5.40
CA ASP A 76 -13.91 -1.05 -5.86
C ASP A 76 -15.45 -1.01 -5.86
N HIS A 77 -16.03 -0.38 -4.83
CA HIS A 77 -17.47 -0.25 -4.71
C HIS A 77 -18.01 0.66 -5.81
N GLY A 78 -18.95 0.16 -6.57
CA GLY A 78 -19.55 0.89 -7.69
C GLY A 78 -18.73 0.91 -8.98
N LYS A 79 -17.55 0.28 -9.02
CA LYS A 79 -16.66 0.23 -10.20
C LYS A 79 -16.28 1.63 -10.68
N LEU A 80 -15.89 2.49 -9.73
CA LEU A 80 -15.55 3.88 -9.99
C LEU A 80 -14.11 4.06 -10.47
N ALA A 81 -13.23 3.07 -10.21
CA ALA A 81 -11.79 3.13 -10.44
C ALA A 81 -11.16 4.43 -9.88
N PRO A 82 -11.32 4.71 -8.56
CA PRO A 82 -10.98 6.01 -7.98
C PRO A 82 -9.47 6.17 -7.76
N TRP A 83 -8.68 5.70 -8.70
CA TRP A 83 -7.23 5.72 -8.67
C TRP A 83 -6.67 5.84 -10.08
N ARG A 84 -5.57 6.59 -10.19
CA ARG A 84 -4.84 6.80 -11.43
C ARG A 84 -3.33 6.71 -11.16
N VAL A 85 -2.60 6.10 -12.07
CA VAL A 85 -1.16 5.95 -11.98
C VAL A 85 -0.49 6.77 -13.07
N VAL A 86 0.53 7.53 -12.70
CA VAL A 86 1.42 8.25 -13.63
C VAL A 86 2.82 7.66 -13.52
N SER A 87 3.33 7.09 -14.61
CA SER A 87 4.71 6.63 -14.69
C SER A 87 5.62 7.80 -15.05
N VAL A 88 6.72 7.96 -14.29
CA VAL A 88 7.72 9.00 -14.56
C VAL A 88 8.95 8.35 -15.18
N GLY A 89 9.19 8.62 -16.45
CA GLY A 89 10.35 8.11 -17.20
C GLY A 89 11.68 8.61 -16.67
N ALA A 90 12.75 7.87 -16.91
CA ALA A 90 14.09 8.23 -16.46
C ALA A 90 14.55 9.61 -17.01
N ASP A 91 14.16 9.92 -18.23
CA ASP A 91 14.44 11.19 -18.92
C ASP A 91 13.63 12.39 -18.38
N GLN A 92 12.61 12.12 -17.55
CA GLN A 92 11.75 13.14 -16.97
C GLN A 92 12.12 13.49 -15.51
N ARG A 93 13.06 12.75 -14.91
CA ARG A 93 13.38 12.87 -13.47
C ARG A 93 13.99 14.22 -13.10
N ASP A 94 14.86 14.80 -13.96
CA ASP A 94 15.42 16.14 -13.73
C ASP A 94 14.33 17.20 -13.69
N ARG A 95 13.35 17.09 -14.59
CA ARG A 95 12.23 18.02 -14.62
C ARG A 95 11.31 17.85 -13.41
N LEU A 96 11.12 16.62 -12.96
CA LEU A 96 10.38 16.34 -11.73
C LEU A 96 11.08 16.91 -10.50
N ALA A 97 12.41 16.72 -10.39
CA ALA A 97 13.22 17.28 -9.33
C ALA A 97 13.10 18.81 -9.27
N GLN A 98 13.16 19.46 -10.43
CA GLN A 98 12.93 20.92 -10.54
C GLN A 98 11.54 21.29 -10.05
N GLY A 99 10.49 20.57 -10.47
CA GLY A 99 9.12 20.83 -10.01
C GLY A 99 8.96 20.71 -8.48
N PHE A 100 9.58 19.68 -7.86
CA PHE A 100 9.58 19.52 -6.42
C PHE A 100 10.28 20.69 -5.70
N THR A 101 11.45 21.08 -6.18
CA THR A 101 12.22 22.17 -5.56
C THR A 101 11.58 23.54 -5.76
N ASP A 102 10.95 23.80 -6.90
CA ASP A 102 10.24 25.05 -7.16
C ASP A 102 9.00 25.19 -6.27
N ALA A 103 8.20 24.14 -6.17
CA ALA A 103 7.03 24.11 -5.28
C ALA A 103 7.47 24.28 -3.81
N TYR A 104 8.57 23.64 -3.40
CA TYR A 104 9.08 23.78 -2.04
C TYR A 104 9.57 25.19 -1.74
N ARG A 105 10.29 25.82 -2.68
CA ARG A 105 10.73 27.22 -2.52
C ARG A 105 9.57 28.20 -2.50
N ALA A 106 8.50 27.93 -3.24
CA ALA A 106 7.29 28.76 -3.21
C ALA A 106 6.63 28.74 -1.82
N GLU A 107 6.58 27.58 -1.18
CA GLU A 107 6.06 27.43 0.19
C GLU A 107 7.06 27.91 1.25
N LYS A 108 8.36 27.66 1.03
CA LYS A 108 9.44 27.95 1.98
C LYS A 108 10.62 28.65 1.26
N PRO A 109 10.57 29.98 1.08
CA PRO A 109 11.61 30.73 0.38
C PRO A 109 13.01 30.62 1.00
N GLU A 110 13.09 30.39 2.31
CA GLU A 110 14.34 30.21 3.06
C GLU A 110 14.86 28.77 3.08
N ALA A 111 14.30 27.87 2.24
CA ALA A 111 14.71 26.49 2.18
C ALA A 111 16.22 26.31 2.01
N GLY A 112 16.81 25.52 2.91
CA GLY A 112 18.24 25.26 2.90
C GLY A 112 18.66 24.25 1.81
N ARG A 113 19.95 24.27 1.45
CA ARG A 113 20.50 23.37 0.43
C ARG A 113 20.18 21.89 0.66
N LEU A 114 20.30 21.40 1.89
CA LEU A 114 20.07 19.99 2.20
C LEU A 114 18.61 19.57 2.04
N GLU A 115 17.65 20.47 2.27
CA GLU A 115 16.23 20.20 2.06
C GLU A 115 15.93 20.03 0.57
N LEU A 116 16.49 20.91 -0.27
CA LEU A 116 16.33 20.85 -1.72
C LEU A 116 17.01 19.61 -2.32
N GLU A 117 18.25 19.33 -1.91
CA GLU A 117 18.96 18.11 -2.32
C GLU A 117 18.18 16.84 -1.94
N GLY A 118 17.49 16.84 -0.78
CA GLY A 118 16.61 15.74 -0.38
C GLY A 118 15.43 15.54 -1.33
N LEU A 119 14.81 16.63 -1.81
CA LEU A 119 13.72 16.58 -2.79
C LEU A 119 14.21 16.13 -4.17
N GLU A 120 15.35 16.66 -4.62
CA GLU A 120 16.01 16.24 -5.85
C GLU A 120 16.32 14.73 -5.81
N SER A 121 16.87 14.26 -4.69
CA SER A 121 17.13 12.82 -4.48
C SER A 121 15.86 11.99 -4.62
N MET A 122 14.75 12.43 -4.01
CA MET A 122 13.47 11.70 -4.12
C MET A 122 13.01 11.51 -5.57
N ALA A 123 13.23 12.49 -6.43
CA ALA A 123 12.87 12.37 -7.85
C ALA A 123 13.73 11.34 -8.59
N HIS A 124 14.96 11.07 -8.15
CA HIS A 124 15.92 10.19 -8.81
C HIS A 124 16.06 8.80 -8.17
N GLU A 125 15.41 8.57 -7.02
CA GLU A 125 15.46 7.27 -6.36
C GLU A 125 14.79 6.19 -7.22
N ALA A 126 15.33 4.98 -7.18
CA ALA A 126 14.88 3.78 -7.87
C ALA A 126 14.77 3.89 -9.40
N PRO A 127 14.90 2.81 -10.13
CA PRO A 127 14.79 2.81 -11.59
C PRO A 127 13.35 3.06 -12.10
N CYS A 128 12.33 2.71 -11.31
CA CYS A 128 10.93 2.97 -11.64
C CYS A 128 10.25 3.80 -10.55
N LEU A 129 9.54 4.84 -10.95
CA LEU A 129 8.68 5.67 -10.11
C LEU A 129 7.29 5.75 -10.74
N LEU A 130 6.32 5.32 -9.96
CA LEU A 130 4.90 5.50 -10.26
C LEU A 130 4.31 6.46 -9.23
N VAL A 131 3.65 7.50 -9.70
CA VAL A 131 2.88 8.41 -8.84
C VAL A 131 1.44 7.93 -8.83
N LEU A 132 0.97 7.50 -7.67
CA LEU A 132 -0.41 7.09 -7.48
C LEU A 132 -1.25 8.28 -7.02
N LEU A 133 -2.29 8.57 -7.76
CA LEU A 133 -3.30 9.56 -7.43
C LEU A 133 -4.56 8.88 -6.92
N SER A 134 -5.06 9.33 -5.78
CA SER A 134 -6.46 9.15 -5.41
C SER A 134 -7.27 10.08 -6.30
N SER A 135 -8.08 9.49 -7.17
CA SER A 135 -8.83 10.18 -8.23
C SER A 135 -10.33 9.97 -7.99
N PRO A 136 -10.91 10.66 -7.00
CA PRO A 136 -12.28 10.40 -6.58
C PRO A 136 -13.28 10.81 -7.67
N VAL A 137 -14.28 9.98 -7.82
CA VAL A 137 -15.43 10.24 -8.69
C VAL A 137 -16.59 10.75 -7.85
N GLU A 138 -17.20 11.85 -8.27
CA GLU A 138 -18.40 12.34 -7.60
C GLU A 138 -19.52 11.29 -7.67
N SER A 139 -19.99 10.89 -6.50
CA SER A 139 -21.03 9.88 -6.36
C SER A 139 -21.92 10.19 -5.16
N SER A 140 -23.23 10.18 -5.40
CA SER A 140 -24.23 10.29 -4.33
C SER A 140 -24.40 9.02 -3.50
N LYS A 141 -23.84 7.89 -3.97
CA LYS A 141 -24.02 6.56 -3.35
C LYS A 141 -22.75 6.04 -2.67
N ILE A 142 -21.60 6.37 -3.23
CA ILE A 142 -20.31 5.83 -2.77
C ILE A 142 -19.52 6.95 -2.08
N PRO A 143 -19.38 6.90 -0.75
CA PRO A 143 -18.65 7.92 -0.01
C PRO A 143 -17.19 8.05 -0.45
N LEU A 144 -16.63 9.27 -0.35
CA LEU A 144 -15.23 9.54 -0.63
C LEU A 144 -14.29 8.62 0.18
N TRP A 145 -14.61 8.38 1.45
CA TRP A 145 -13.86 7.50 2.32
C TRP A 145 -13.66 6.08 1.76
N GLU A 146 -14.71 5.48 1.17
CA GLU A 146 -14.58 4.16 0.55
C GLU A 146 -13.68 4.19 -0.68
N GLN A 147 -13.72 5.28 -1.45
CA GLN A 147 -12.87 5.48 -2.62
C GLN A 147 -11.39 5.64 -2.23
N GLU A 148 -11.11 6.41 -1.17
CA GLU A 148 -9.75 6.56 -0.62
C GLU A 148 -9.21 5.22 -0.08
N LEU A 149 -10.03 4.42 0.61
CA LEU A 149 -9.66 3.07 1.05
C LEU A 149 -9.34 2.15 -0.14
N SER A 150 -10.13 2.21 -1.20
CA SER A 150 -9.86 1.46 -2.44
C SER A 150 -8.53 1.88 -3.05
N CYS A 151 -8.20 3.17 -3.08
CA CYS A 151 -6.92 3.65 -3.56
C CYS A 151 -5.74 3.13 -2.73
N GLY A 152 -5.86 3.10 -1.40
CA GLY A 152 -4.86 2.49 -0.52
C GLY A 152 -4.67 1.00 -0.76
N ALA A 153 -5.77 0.26 -0.98
CA ALA A 153 -5.72 -1.16 -1.33
C ALA A 153 -5.04 -1.38 -2.70
N PHE A 154 -5.32 -0.50 -3.67
CA PHE A 154 -4.68 -0.52 -4.99
C PHE A 154 -3.17 -0.29 -4.89
N ALA A 155 -2.72 0.68 -4.07
CA ALA A 155 -1.31 0.91 -3.81
C ALA A 155 -0.61 -0.36 -3.29
N MET A 156 -1.25 -1.05 -2.35
CA MET A 156 -0.68 -2.28 -1.81
C MET A 156 -0.64 -3.39 -2.86
N ASN A 157 -1.66 -3.50 -3.73
CA ASN A 157 -1.67 -4.47 -4.81
C ASN A 157 -0.58 -4.18 -5.86
N ILE A 158 -0.23 -2.92 -6.14
CA ILE A 158 0.95 -2.59 -6.96
C ILE A 158 2.22 -3.17 -6.36
N LEU A 159 2.41 -3.05 -5.04
CA LEU A 159 3.58 -3.63 -4.39
C LEU A 159 3.58 -5.16 -4.44
N HIS A 160 2.43 -5.81 -4.24
CA HIS A 160 2.30 -7.26 -4.38
C HIS A 160 2.62 -7.72 -5.81
N ALA A 161 2.10 -7.02 -6.82
CA ALA A 161 2.37 -7.31 -8.22
C ALA A 161 3.86 -7.12 -8.58
N ALA A 162 4.49 -6.04 -8.10
CA ALA A 162 5.92 -5.83 -8.28
C ALA A 162 6.75 -6.97 -7.66
N HIS A 163 6.40 -7.40 -6.44
CA HIS A 163 7.08 -8.53 -5.80
C HIS A 163 6.87 -9.83 -6.58
N SER A 164 5.67 -10.10 -7.12
CA SER A 164 5.39 -11.30 -7.90
C SER A 164 6.24 -11.42 -9.17
N LEU A 165 6.70 -10.28 -9.71
CA LEU A 165 7.62 -10.21 -10.82
C LEU A 165 9.11 -10.17 -10.41
N GLY A 166 9.41 -10.37 -9.12
CA GLY A 166 10.78 -10.45 -8.60
C GLY A 166 11.41 -9.10 -8.25
N PHE A 167 10.68 -7.99 -8.31
CA PHE A 167 11.15 -6.69 -7.88
C PHE A 167 10.89 -6.45 -6.39
N VAL A 168 11.52 -5.43 -5.82
CA VAL A 168 11.11 -4.86 -4.55
C VAL A 168 10.38 -3.55 -4.78
N GLY A 169 9.40 -3.25 -3.92
CA GLY A 169 8.64 -2.01 -3.99
C GLY A 169 8.63 -1.26 -2.67
N GLY A 170 8.48 0.05 -2.74
CA GLY A 170 8.31 0.92 -1.59
C GLY A 170 7.23 1.98 -1.85
N TRP A 171 6.38 2.24 -0.88
CA TRP A 171 5.36 3.27 -0.90
C TRP A 171 5.78 4.39 0.06
N ILE A 172 6.04 5.56 -0.51
CA ILE A 172 6.48 6.74 0.22
C ILE A 172 5.49 7.87 -0.01
N THR A 173 5.31 8.71 0.97
CA THR A 173 4.57 9.97 0.86
C THR A 173 5.53 11.16 0.98
N GLY A 174 5.86 11.62 2.18
CA GLY A 174 6.69 12.79 2.38
C GLY A 174 6.00 14.09 1.95
N TRP A 175 6.72 15.20 2.04
CA TRP A 175 6.20 16.53 1.70
C TRP A 175 5.59 16.62 0.29
N PRO A 176 6.21 16.03 -0.79
CA PRO A 176 5.67 16.18 -2.14
C PRO A 176 4.24 15.61 -2.30
N ALA A 177 3.88 14.61 -1.50
CA ALA A 177 2.55 14.00 -1.60
C ALA A 177 1.43 14.87 -1.01
N TYR A 178 1.76 15.90 -0.25
CA TYR A 178 0.80 16.76 0.44
C TYR A 178 0.75 18.19 -0.11
N ASN A 179 1.60 18.51 -1.09
CA ASN A 179 1.65 19.83 -1.69
C ASN A 179 0.83 19.89 -2.97
N ASP A 180 -0.02 20.91 -3.11
CA ASP A 180 -0.94 21.06 -4.23
C ASP A 180 -0.22 21.38 -5.54
N ASP A 181 0.83 22.20 -5.51
CA ASP A 181 1.61 22.53 -6.71
C ASP A 181 2.32 21.27 -7.25
N VAL A 182 2.79 20.39 -6.36
CA VAL A 182 3.33 19.07 -6.76
C VAL A 182 2.23 18.17 -7.32
N ARG A 183 1.05 18.13 -6.71
CA ARG A 183 -0.09 17.39 -7.27
C ARG A 183 -0.41 17.85 -8.68
N ASP A 184 -0.36 19.16 -8.94
CA ASP A 184 -0.70 19.77 -10.23
C ASP A 184 0.32 19.46 -11.34
N LEU A 185 1.50 18.91 -10.99
CA LEU A 185 2.40 18.31 -11.97
C LEU A 185 1.86 17.03 -12.61
N PHE A 186 0.92 16.35 -11.95
CA PHE A 186 0.40 15.03 -12.34
C PHE A 186 -1.09 15.01 -12.63
N GLY A 187 -1.83 16.00 -12.15
CA GLY A 187 -3.28 16.07 -12.26
C GLY A 187 -3.83 17.40 -11.81
N SER A 188 -5.00 17.40 -11.19
CA SER A 188 -5.66 18.59 -10.67
C SER A 188 -6.61 18.21 -9.54
N ALA A 189 -7.07 19.20 -8.76
CA ALA A 189 -8.13 18.97 -7.79
C ALA A 189 -9.36 18.33 -8.46
N PRO A 190 -10.07 17.40 -7.83
CA PRO A 190 -9.95 16.97 -6.43
C PRO A 190 -8.95 15.82 -6.19
N GLU A 191 -8.12 15.44 -7.17
CA GLU A 191 -7.12 14.40 -7.01
C GLU A 191 -6.13 14.75 -5.90
N LYS A 192 -5.58 13.72 -5.26
CA LYS A 192 -4.52 13.82 -4.26
C LYS A 192 -3.45 12.78 -4.56
N ILE A 193 -2.19 13.10 -4.34
CA ILE A 193 -1.13 12.11 -4.40
C ILE A 193 -1.30 11.14 -3.21
N ALA A 194 -1.69 9.90 -3.49
CA ALA A 194 -1.78 8.85 -2.50
C ALA A 194 -0.40 8.27 -2.15
N GLY A 195 0.56 8.41 -3.05
CA GLY A 195 1.95 8.05 -2.79
C GLY A 195 2.83 8.01 -4.03
N LEU A 196 4.12 8.02 -3.74
CA LEU A 196 5.21 7.75 -4.68
C LEU A 196 5.59 6.29 -4.52
N LEU A 197 5.39 5.49 -5.56
CA LEU A 197 5.66 4.05 -5.57
C LEU A 197 6.96 3.81 -6.33
N TYR A 198 7.99 3.43 -5.61
CA TYR A 198 9.32 3.14 -6.15
C TYR A 198 9.46 1.63 -6.34
N ILE A 199 9.97 1.21 -7.50
CA ILE A 199 10.13 -0.21 -7.83
C ILE A 199 11.50 -0.42 -8.46
N GLY A 200 12.18 -1.49 -8.07
CA GLY A 200 13.49 -1.84 -8.58
C GLY A 200 14.06 -3.11 -7.96
N THR A 201 15.33 -3.34 -8.14
CA THR A 201 16.08 -4.44 -7.51
C THR A 201 16.79 -3.92 -6.27
N SER A 202 16.65 -4.60 -5.12
CA SER A 202 17.36 -4.19 -3.92
C SER A 202 18.85 -4.53 -4.02
N ASN A 203 19.73 -3.55 -3.76
CA ASN A 203 21.17 -3.75 -3.65
C ASN A 203 21.64 -3.99 -2.20
N MET A 204 20.69 -4.04 -1.26
CA MET A 204 20.93 -4.27 0.16
C MET A 204 20.01 -5.36 0.66
N GLU A 205 20.46 -6.09 1.66
CA GLU A 205 19.61 -7.01 2.40
C GLU A 205 18.46 -6.23 3.05
N LEU A 206 17.25 -6.77 2.94
CA LEU A 206 16.08 -6.18 3.58
C LEU A 206 16.14 -6.47 5.09
N ALA A 207 15.87 -5.45 5.89
CA ALA A 207 15.84 -5.60 7.34
C ALA A 207 14.41 -5.73 7.85
N GLU A 208 14.20 -6.58 8.85
CA GLU A 208 12.89 -6.73 9.49
C GLU A 208 12.48 -5.43 10.21
N ARG A 209 11.20 -5.28 10.40
CA ARG A 209 10.59 -4.16 11.09
C ARG A 209 9.70 -4.67 12.23
N PRO A 210 9.74 -4.06 13.42
CA PRO A 210 8.82 -4.40 14.50
C PRO A 210 7.36 -4.37 14.03
N ARG A 211 6.58 -5.35 14.46
CA ARG A 211 5.15 -5.45 14.21
C ARG A 211 4.41 -5.35 15.55
N PRO A 212 3.19 -4.80 15.56
CA PRO A 212 2.35 -4.88 16.74
C PRO A 212 2.04 -6.34 17.07
N GLN A 213 1.67 -6.61 18.32
CA GLN A 213 1.16 -7.91 18.70
C GLN A 213 -0.28 -8.06 18.18
N VAL A 214 -0.72 -9.30 17.98
CA VAL A 214 -2.09 -9.55 17.48
C VAL A 214 -3.13 -9.03 18.44
N GLU A 215 -2.86 -9.12 19.74
CA GLU A 215 -3.73 -8.68 20.82
C GLU A 215 -3.95 -7.14 20.84
N ASP A 216 -2.99 -6.38 20.30
CA ASP A 216 -3.11 -4.92 20.18
C ASP A 216 -4.08 -4.51 19.04
N ILE A 217 -4.35 -5.41 18.11
CA ILE A 217 -5.11 -5.11 16.89
C ILE A 217 -6.45 -5.87 16.86
N LEU A 218 -6.48 -7.07 17.37
CA LEU A 218 -7.65 -7.95 17.35
C LEU A 218 -8.36 -7.96 18.71
N SER A 219 -9.62 -7.60 18.72
CA SER A 219 -10.49 -7.74 19.88
C SER A 219 -11.77 -8.46 19.51
N ALA A 220 -12.31 -9.25 20.47
CA ALA A 220 -13.65 -9.78 20.33
C ALA A 220 -14.69 -8.69 20.57
N TRP A 221 -15.73 -8.65 19.75
CA TRP A 221 -16.85 -7.76 20.01
C TRP A 221 -17.58 -8.16 21.30
N THR A 222 -17.78 -7.17 22.16
CA THR A 222 -18.59 -7.31 23.36
C THR A 222 -19.81 -6.39 23.23
N PRO A 223 -21.04 -6.92 23.34
CA PRO A 223 -22.23 -6.08 23.28
C PRO A 223 -22.19 -5.02 24.40
N PRO A 224 -22.60 -3.76 24.11
CA PRO A 224 -22.74 -2.77 25.15
C PRO A 224 -23.72 -3.28 26.24
N VAL A 225 -23.39 -3.02 27.52
CA VAL A 225 -24.33 -3.28 28.60
C VAL A 225 -25.56 -2.42 28.31
N ALA A 226 -26.74 -3.04 28.25
CA ALA A 226 -28.00 -2.30 28.07
C ALA A 226 -28.10 -1.21 29.17
N LEU A 227 -28.26 0.05 28.75
CA LEU A 227 -28.51 1.18 29.62
C LEU A 227 -29.89 1.08 30.25
#